data_cb0382fa0d6db7ad2307bc0992cadfcd
#
_entry.id   cb0382fa0d6db7ad2307bc0992cadfcd
#
_cell.length_a   1.000
_cell.length_b   1.000
_cell.length_c   1.000
_cell.angle_alpha   90.00
_cell.angle_beta   90.00
_cell.angle_gamma   90.00
#
_symmetry.space_group_name_H-M   'P 1'
#
loop_
_entity.id
_entity.type
_entity.pdbx_description
1 polymer ?
#
loop_
_entity_poly.entity_id
_entity_poly.type
_entity_poly.pdbx_seq_one_letter_code
_entity_poly.pdbx_strand_id
1 'polypeptide(L)'
;MKRLCFIFALAVFAAVSSCGNKTTESSDNQSNQETTNETTMNTTMQDLLTRRSIRSYTDKIPPKEVIEEICAAGTYAPTGMNRQAPIIIAVTNREVRDEMSRLNAAVMGADNDPFYGAPVVLVVLADSTAAMTWKEDGSLVMGNLLNAAHAKGLGSCWIHRAKEVFETEEGKAILAGLGIDTNKYVGIGNCILGYVNGDYPEARPRKENYVYWIE
;
A
#
# COMPACT_ATOMS: atom_id res chain seq x y z
N MET A 1 -3.70 -41.65 -37.75
CA MET A 1 -3.21 -41.58 -39.14
C MET A 1 -2.68 -40.19 -39.41
N LYS A 2 -1.49 -40.15 -40.00
CA LYS A 2 -0.71 -39.08 -40.60
C LYS A 2 0.05 -38.14 -39.65
N ARG A 3 1.30 -38.55 -39.43
CA ARG A 3 2.49 -37.74 -39.09
C ARG A 3 2.83 -36.81 -40.26
N LEU A 4 3.32 -35.61 -40.00
CA LEU A 4 4.22 -34.95 -40.95
C LEU A 4 5.33 -34.22 -40.16
N CYS A 5 6.53 -34.75 -40.32
CA CYS A 5 7.82 -34.12 -40.00
C CYS A 5 8.16 -33.11 -41.08
N PHE A 6 8.78 -31.99 -40.72
CA PHE A 6 9.71 -31.30 -41.63
C PHE A 6 10.96 -30.86 -40.86
N ILE A 7 12.07 -31.26 -41.48
CA ILE A 7 13.46 -31.14 -41.06
C ILE A 7 14.17 -30.13 -42.02
N PHE A 8 15.28 -29.53 -41.51
CA PHE A 8 16.37 -28.79 -42.21
C PHE A 8 16.11 -27.29 -42.49
N ALA A 9 17.10 -26.40 -42.27
CA ALA A 9 18.51 -26.51 -42.64
C ALA A 9 19.42 -25.58 -41.81
N LEU A 10 20.58 -26.09 -41.56
CA LEU A 10 21.81 -25.50 -41.02
C LEU A 10 22.49 -24.65 -42.12
N ALA A 11 22.99 -23.45 -41.82
CA ALA A 11 23.97 -22.76 -42.64
C ALA A 11 25.08 -22.18 -41.76
N VAL A 12 26.22 -22.80 -41.84
CA VAL A 12 27.53 -22.36 -41.32
C VAL A 12 28.15 -21.43 -42.36
N PHE A 13 28.69 -20.29 -41.93
CA PHE A 13 29.70 -19.56 -42.70
C PHE A 13 30.86 -19.15 -41.78
N ALA A 14 32.03 -19.61 -42.16
CA ALA A 14 33.31 -19.43 -41.47
C ALA A 14 34.13 -18.30 -42.11
N ALA A 15 34.86 -17.64 -41.23
CA ALA A 15 36.18 -17.02 -41.36
C ALA A 15 36.55 -16.17 -42.62
N VAL A 16 37.19 -15.05 -42.36
CA VAL A 16 38.60 -14.83 -42.72
C VAL A 16 39.23 -13.73 -41.86
N SER A 17 40.45 -14.03 -41.38
CA SER A 17 41.43 -13.13 -40.74
C SER A 17 41.97 -12.08 -41.72
N SER A 18 42.34 -10.91 -41.18
CA SER A 18 43.48 -10.15 -41.68
C SER A 18 44.12 -9.29 -40.59
N CYS A 19 45.39 -9.52 -40.34
CA CYS A 19 46.30 -8.72 -39.51
C CYS A 19 46.61 -7.36 -40.14
N GLY A 20 46.76 -6.36 -39.29
CA GLY A 20 47.33 -5.06 -39.67
C GLY A 20 47.78 -4.29 -38.45
N ASN A 21 49.05 -4.41 -38.10
CA ASN A 21 49.77 -3.76 -37.01
C ASN A 21 50.08 -2.30 -37.40
N LYS A 22 49.72 -1.33 -36.54
CA LYS A 22 50.44 -0.06 -36.47
C LYS A 22 50.28 0.58 -35.10
N THR A 23 51.38 0.58 -34.39
CA THR A 23 51.73 1.39 -33.20
C THR A 23 51.64 2.89 -33.51
N THR A 24 51.00 3.66 -32.61
CA THR A 24 51.46 5.00 -32.26
C THR A 24 50.96 5.33 -30.86
N GLU A 25 51.87 5.92 -30.10
CA GLU A 25 51.85 6.24 -28.69
C GLU A 25 50.93 7.42 -28.33
N SER A 26 50.68 7.43 -27.02
CA SER A 26 50.47 8.60 -26.15
C SER A 26 49.07 9.23 -26.12
N SER A 27 48.38 9.19 -25.02
CA SER A 27 48.56 10.05 -23.86
C SER A 27 47.55 9.65 -22.78
N ASP A 28 48.08 9.41 -21.60
CA ASP A 28 47.34 9.29 -20.37
C ASP A 28 46.45 10.54 -20.17
N ASN A 29 45.15 10.30 -20.08
CA ASN A 29 44.25 11.20 -19.43
C ASN A 29 43.35 10.35 -18.51
N GLN A 30 43.92 9.98 -17.36
CA GLN A 30 43.13 9.51 -16.23
C GLN A 30 42.30 10.69 -15.73
N SER A 31 41.08 10.83 -16.27
CA SER A 31 40.06 11.57 -15.59
C SER A 31 39.62 10.71 -14.41
N ASN A 32 40.09 11.06 -13.22
CA ASN A 32 39.50 10.64 -11.96
C ASN A 32 38.03 11.05 -11.96
N GLN A 33 37.13 10.13 -12.36
CA GLN A 33 35.76 10.19 -11.95
C GLN A 33 35.75 9.77 -10.48
N GLU A 34 35.82 10.75 -9.58
CA GLU A 34 35.29 10.61 -8.24
C GLU A 34 33.82 10.21 -8.38
N THR A 35 33.58 8.91 -8.32
CA THR A 35 32.25 8.36 -8.06
C THR A 35 31.89 8.77 -6.63
N THR A 36 31.27 9.93 -6.49
CA THR A 36 30.48 10.23 -5.30
C THR A 36 29.41 9.16 -5.23
N ASN A 37 29.61 8.16 -4.39
CA ASN A 37 28.57 7.24 -3.95
C ASN A 37 27.56 8.03 -3.10
N GLU A 38 26.76 8.86 -3.73
CA GLU A 38 25.47 9.24 -3.18
C GLU A 38 24.65 7.94 -3.17
N THR A 39 24.56 7.34 -2.01
CA THR A 39 23.67 6.22 -1.76
C THR A 39 22.25 6.75 -1.92
N THR A 40 21.75 6.76 -3.15
CA THR A 40 20.35 7.12 -3.43
C THR A 40 19.49 6.13 -2.64
N MET A 41 18.75 6.67 -1.66
CA MET A 41 17.87 5.86 -0.83
C MET A 41 16.85 5.14 -1.72
N ASN A 42 16.69 3.83 -1.50
CA ASN A 42 15.68 3.04 -2.20
C ASN A 42 14.29 3.68 -2.02
N THR A 43 13.50 3.77 -3.10
CA THR A 43 12.16 4.38 -3.10
C THR A 43 11.26 3.83 -2.01
N THR A 44 11.29 2.52 -1.74
CA THR A 44 10.51 1.90 -0.65
C THR A 44 10.90 2.47 0.71
N MET A 45 12.19 2.61 0.97
CA MET A 45 12.65 3.21 2.24
C MET A 45 12.26 4.68 2.34
N GLN A 46 12.32 5.40 1.24
CA GLN A 46 11.90 6.79 1.18
C GLN A 46 10.40 6.91 1.51
N ASP A 47 9.54 6.09 0.91
CA ASP A 47 8.09 6.10 1.16
C ASP A 47 7.79 5.81 2.64
N LEU A 48 8.44 4.81 3.23
CA LEU A 48 8.26 4.47 4.65
C LEU A 48 8.65 5.63 5.58
N LEU A 49 9.71 6.37 5.26
CA LEU A 49 10.21 7.47 6.09
C LEU A 49 9.44 8.77 5.87
N THR A 50 8.89 9.00 4.68
CA THR A 50 8.23 10.26 4.31
C THR A 50 6.72 10.26 4.45
N ARG A 51 6.06 9.08 4.48
CA ARG A 51 4.60 8.98 4.67
C ARG A 51 4.14 9.68 5.96
N ARG A 52 3.05 10.45 5.85
CA ARG A 52 2.38 11.11 6.98
C ARG A 52 0.91 10.78 7.04
N SER A 53 0.30 10.97 8.21
CA SER A 53 -1.15 10.88 8.39
C SER A 53 -1.79 12.20 7.94
N ILE A 54 -2.50 12.17 6.84
CA ILE A 54 -3.17 13.31 6.23
C ILE A 54 -4.58 13.46 6.81
N ARG A 55 -4.98 14.70 7.08
CA ARG A 55 -6.28 15.06 7.66
C ARG A 55 -6.92 16.27 6.99
N SER A 56 -6.59 16.50 5.71
CA SER A 56 -7.21 17.50 4.84
C SER A 56 -7.14 16.98 3.41
N TYR A 57 -8.27 16.90 2.75
CA TYR A 57 -8.41 16.28 1.43
C TYR A 57 -9.19 17.17 0.48
N THR A 58 -8.94 17.02 -0.82
CA THR A 58 -9.81 17.57 -1.85
C THR A 58 -11.01 16.65 -2.08
N ASP A 59 -12.07 17.15 -2.71
CA ASP A 59 -13.26 16.36 -3.06
C ASP A 59 -13.04 15.40 -4.22
N LYS A 60 -11.87 15.44 -4.87
CA LYS A 60 -11.55 14.61 -6.03
C LYS A 60 -11.36 13.16 -5.60
N ILE A 61 -12.20 12.26 -6.15
CA ILE A 61 -12.07 10.82 -5.94
C ILE A 61 -10.91 10.30 -6.81
N PRO A 62 -9.95 9.54 -6.25
CA PRO A 62 -8.93 8.85 -7.04
C PRO A 62 -9.56 7.88 -8.06
N PRO A 63 -8.92 7.63 -9.23
CA PRO A 63 -9.36 6.62 -10.17
C PRO A 63 -9.51 5.25 -9.52
N LYS A 64 -10.50 4.47 -9.99
CA LYS A 64 -10.79 3.15 -9.45
C LYS A 64 -9.58 2.23 -9.51
N GLU A 65 -8.84 2.29 -10.62
CA GLU A 65 -7.63 1.49 -10.87
C GLU A 65 -6.54 1.77 -9.83
N VAL A 66 -6.38 3.03 -9.42
CA VAL A 66 -5.43 3.42 -8.36
C VAL A 66 -5.87 2.85 -7.00
N ILE A 67 -7.17 2.90 -6.70
CA ILE A 67 -7.72 2.32 -5.47
C ILE A 67 -7.53 0.80 -5.47
N GLU A 68 -7.77 0.13 -6.59
CA GLU A 68 -7.58 -1.31 -6.76
C GLU A 68 -6.11 -1.71 -6.55
N GLU A 69 -5.15 -0.96 -7.09
CA GLU A 69 -3.72 -1.21 -6.87
C GLU A 69 -3.33 -1.05 -5.39
N ILE A 70 -3.88 -0.05 -4.69
CA ILE A 70 -3.66 0.13 -3.25
C ILE A 70 -4.25 -1.04 -2.47
N CYS A 71 -5.47 -1.46 -2.78
CA CYS A 71 -6.10 -2.64 -2.17
C CYS A 71 -5.28 -3.90 -2.43
N ALA A 72 -4.80 -4.09 -3.66
CA ALA A 72 -3.93 -5.21 -4.02
C ALA A 72 -2.67 -5.24 -3.15
N ALA A 73 -1.98 -4.10 -2.96
CA ALA A 73 -0.82 -4.01 -2.06
C ALA A 73 -1.18 -4.40 -0.61
N GLY A 74 -2.38 -4.05 -0.15
CA GLY A 74 -2.93 -4.47 1.14
C GLY A 74 -2.98 -5.99 1.28
N THR A 75 -3.44 -6.70 0.24
CA THR A 75 -3.59 -8.16 0.28
C THR A 75 -2.28 -8.93 0.35
N TYR A 76 -1.14 -8.28 0.05
CA TYR A 76 0.20 -8.87 0.16
C TYR A 76 0.83 -8.70 1.55
N ALA A 77 0.13 -8.16 2.52
CA ALA A 77 0.60 -8.16 3.90
C ALA A 77 0.76 -9.61 4.41
N PRO A 78 1.82 -9.92 5.17
CA PRO A 78 1.96 -11.25 5.76
C PRO A 78 0.82 -11.52 6.76
N THR A 79 0.37 -12.78 6.81
CA THR A 79 -0.66 -13.23 7.76
C THR A 79 -0.21 -14.49 8.48
N GLY A 80 -0.64 -14.68 9.72
CA GLY A 80 -0.29 -15.85 10.51
C GLY A 80 -0.61 -17.15 9.75
N MET A 81 0.40 -17.99 9.54
CA MET A 81 0.30 -19.26 8.79
C MET A 81 -0.36 -19.13 7.40
N ASN A 82 -0.27 -17.94 6.79
CA ASN A 82 -0.94 -17.62 5.51
C ASN A 82 -2.46 -17.87 5.54
N ARG A 83 -3.11 -17.59 6.67
CA ARG A 83 -4.56 -17.79 6.84
C ARG A 83 -5.40 -16.77 6.09
N GLN A 84 -4.81 -15.63 5.70
CA GLN A 84 -5.48 -14.56 4.94
C GLN A 84 -6.82 -14.14 5.57
N ALA A 85 -6.83 -14.02 6.90
CA ALA A 85 -8.00 -13.63 7.67
C ALA A 85 -8.55 -12.23 7.34
N PRO A 86 -7.72 -11.22 6.96
CA PRO A 86 -8.22 -9.87 6.66
C PRO A 86 -8.95 -9.78 5.33
N ILE A 87 -9.94 -8.88 5.28
CA ILE A 87 -10.62 -8.41 4.06
C ILE A 87 -10.61 -6.88 4.01
N ILE A 88 -10.77 -6.34 2.81
CA ILE A 88 -10.81 -4.90 2.56
C ILE A 88 -12.14 -4.55 1.89
N ILE A 89 -12.88 -3.57 2.44
CA ILE A 89 -14.05 -2.98 1.81
C ILE A 89 -13.67 -1.60 1.30
N ALA A 90 -13.71 -1.38 -0.01
CA ALA A 90 -13.46 -0.08 -0.62
C ALA A 90 -14.79 0.70 -0.74
N VAL A 91 -14.92 1.78 0.02
CA VAL A 91 -16.09 2.65 0.04
C VAL A 91 -15.77 3.92 -0.74
N THR A 92 -16.37 4.04 -1.92
CA THR A 92 -16.31 5.23 -2.79
C THR A 92 -17.68 5.91 -2.94
N ASN A 93 -18.75 5.25 -2.49
CA ASN A 93 -20.08 5.83 -2.43
C ASN A 93 -20.14 6.85 -1.30
N ARG A 94 -20.50 8.09 -1.63
CA ARG A 94 -20.49 9.22 -0.69
C ARG A 94 -21.49 9.03 0.46
N GLU A 95 -22.68 8.56 0.18
CA GLU A 95 -23.72 8.36 1.20
C GLU A 95 -23.30 7.32 2.24
N VAL A 96 -22.73 6.19 1.78
CA VAL A 96 -22.23 5.14 2.66
C VAL A 96 -21.01 5.65 3.46
N ARG A 97 -20.12 6.40 2.82
CA ARG A 97 -18.96 7.03 3.48
C ARG A 97 -19.41 7.99 4.60
N ASP A 98 -20.38 8.85 4.31
CA ASP A 98 -20.88 9.84 5.25
C ASP A 98 -21.61 9.16 6.42
N GLU A 99 -22.38 8.12 6.17
CA GLU A 99 -23.00 7.31 7.21
C GLU A 99 -21.96 6.61 8.10
N MET A 100 -20.93 6.03 7.53
CA MET A 100 -19.83 5.43 8.32
C MET A 100 -19.10 6.48 9.17
N SER A 101 -18.93 7.71 8.64
CA SER A 101 -18.35 8.82 9.39
C SER A 101 -19.24 9.21 10.57
N ARG A 102 -20.55 9.33 10.34
CA ARG A 102 -21.55 9.61 11.39
C ARG A 102 -21.52 8.55 12.49
N LEU A 103 -21.50 7.27 12.13
CA LEU A 103 -21.40 6.16 13.09
C LEU A 103 -20.09 6.23 13.89
N ASN A 104 -18.98 6.52 13.22
CA ASN A 104 -17.68 6.64 13.87
C ASN A 104 -17.63 7.85 14.82
N ALA A 105 -18.23 8.98 14.46
CA ALA A 105 -18.38 10.15 15.31
C ALA A 105 -19.25 9.84 16.53
N ALA A 106 -20.39 9.15 16.34
CA ALA A 106 -21.27 8.74 17.43
C ALA A 106 -20.55 7.86 18.46
N VAL A 107 -19.76 6.86 18.01
CA VAL A 107 -18.92 6.03 18.90
C VAL A 107 -17.90 6.88 19.65
N MET A 108 -17.39 7.94 19.03
CA MET A 108 -16.42 8.85 19.65
C MET A 108 -17.08 9.83 20.64
N GLY A 109 -18.41 9.99 20.58
CA GLY A 109 -19.14 11.02 21.33
C GLY A 109 -18.85 12.44 20.80
N ALA A 110 -18.72 12.61 19.47
CA ALA A 110 -18.39 13.86 18.81
C ALA A 110 -19.30 14.11 17.61
N ASP A 111 -19.40 15.38 17.20
CA ASP A 111 -20.26 15.84 16.10
C ASP A 111 -19.45 16.20 14.83
N ASN A 112 -18.11 16.05 14.86
CA ASN A 112 -17.24 16.33 13.71
C ASN A 112 -17.12 15.12 12.78
N ASP A 113 -16.66 15.34 11.53
CA ASP A 113 -16.30 14.27 10.60
C ASP A 113 -14.93 13.67 10.96
N PRO A 114 -14.86 12.47 11.57
CA PRO A 114 -13.58 11.83 11.89
C PRO A 114 -12.83 11.32 10.66
N PHE A 115 -13.46 11.35 9.47
CA PHE A 115 -12.83 11.02 8.19
C PHE A 115 -12.25 12.24 7.47
N TYR A 116 -12.34 13.45 8.08
CA TYR A 116 -11.69 14.68 7.61
C TYR A 116 -12.00 15.05 6.16
N GLY A 117 -13.20 14.75 5.66
CA GLY A 117 -13.60 15.01 4.27
C GLY A 117 -12.96 14.08 3.23
N ALA A 118 -12.20 13.05 3.63
CA ALA A 118 -11.64 12.10 2.68
C ALA A 118 -12.73 11.45 1.82
N PRO A 119 -12.59 11.44 0.48
CA PRO A 119 -13.64 10.94 -0.42
C PRO A 119 -13.73 9.41 -0.45
N VAL A 120 -12.70 8.69 -0.01
CA VAL A 120 -12.63 7.23 -0.03
C VAL A 120 -12.25 6.69 1.34
N VAL A 121 -12.84 5.55 1.71
CA VAL A 121 -12.49 4.81 2.92
C VAL A 121 -12.24 3.36 2.56
N LEU A 122 -11.05 2.84 2.88
CA LEU A 122 -10.74 1.43 2.81
C LEU A 122 -10.88 0.84 4.22
N VAL A 123 -11.93 0.09 4.44
CA VAL A 123 -12.18 -0.55 5.74
C VAL A 123 -11.49 -1.89 5.76
N VAL A 124 -10.70 -2.13 6.79
CA VAL A 124 -10.11 -3.44 7.04
C VAL A 124 -10.88 -4.13 8.16
N LEU A 125 -11.37 -5.32 7.85
CA LEU A 125 -11.90 -6.27 8.83
C LEU A 125 -11.07 -7.54 8.78
N ALA A 126 -11.16 -8.38 9.81
CA ALA A 126 -10.53 -9.68 9.80
C ALA A 126 -11.43 -10.75 10.43
N ASP A 127 -11.39 -11.96 9.86
CA ASP A 127 -12.07 -13.12 10.42
C ASP A 127 -11.38 -13.55 11.72
N SER A 128 -12.03 -13.27 12.85
CA SER A 128 -11.52 -13.57 14.19
C SER A 128 -11.47 -15.07 14.51
N THR A 129 -12.06 -15.89 13.66
CA THR A 129 -12.09 -17.36 13.81
C THR A 129 -11.02 -18.07 12.96
N ALA A 130 -10.49 -17.39 11.94
CA ALA A 130 -9.54 -17.97 10.98
C ALA A 130 -8.11 -18.03 11.53
N ALA A 131 -7.69 -17.05 12.35
CA ALA A 131 -6.34 -16.98 12.90
C ALA A 131 -6.33 -16.33 14.29
N MET A 132 -5.45 -16.77 15.16
CA MET A 132 -5.23 -16.11 16.46
C MET A 132 -4.64 -14.71 16.31
N THR A 133 -3.90 -14.49 15.20
CA THR A 133 -3.21 -13.23 14.85
C THR A 133 -4.07 -12.29 13.99
N TRP A 134 -5.38 -12.47 13.96
CA TRP A 134 -6.26 -11.71 13.07
C TRP A 134 -6.15 -10.18 13.22
N LYS A 135 -5.87 -9.69 14.44
CA LYS A 135 -5.67 -8.25 14.71
C LYS A 135 -4.36 -7.75 14.10
N GLU A 136 -3.29 -8.47 14.34
CA GLU A 136 -1.95 -8.18 13.83
C GLU A 136 -1.97 -8.27 12.30
N ASP A 137 -2.55 -9.33 11.75
CA ASP A 137 -2.70 -9.54 10.31
C ASP A 137 -3.44 -8.35 9.66
N GLY A 138 -4.58 -7.95 10.21
CA GLY A 138 -5.33 -6.78 9.74
C GLY A 138 -4.57 -5.46 9.91
N SER A 139 -3.77 -5.33 10.97
CA SER A 139 -2.93 -4.15 11.19
C SER A 139 -1.81 -4.05 10.17
N LEU A 140 -1.23 -5.17 9.74
CA LEU A 140 -0.25 -5.21 8.66
C LEU A 140 -0.87 -4.83 7.30
N VAL A 141 -2.10 -5.31 7.01
CA VAL A 141 -2.87 -4.86 5.84
C VAL A 141 -3.05 -3.34 5.87
N MET A 142 -3.46 -2.77 7.00
CA MET A 142 -3.58 -1.30 7.15
C MET A 142 -2.25 -0.59 6.88
N GLY A 143 -1.13 -1.12 7.40
CA GLY A 143 0.20 -0.57 7.14
C GLY A 143 0.54 -0.54 5.65
N ASN A 144 0.26 -1.64 4.93
CA ASN A 144 0.47 -1.71 3.49
C ASN A 144 -0.42 -0.72 2.72
N LEU A 145 -1.71 -0.60 3.07
CA LEU A 145 -2.62 0.37 2.45
C LEU A 145 -2.11 1.81 2.60
N LEU A 146 -1.66 2.19 3.81
CA LEU A 146 -1.14 3.52 4.09
C LEU A 146 0.12 3.83 3.26
N ASN A 147 1.05 2.87 3.15
CA ASN A 147 2.28 3.02 2.37
C ASN A 147 2.00 3.04 0.86
N ALA A 148 1.14 2.15 0.37
CA ALA A 148 0.74 2.12 -1.04
C ALA A 148 0.03 3.42 -1.47
N ALA A 149 -0.83 3.97 -0.61
CA ALA A 149 -1.45 5.27 -0.86
C ALA A 149 -0.40 6.37 -1.05
N HIS A 150 0.61 6.41 -0.17
CA HIS A 150 1.71 7.38 -0.27
C HIS A 150 2.53 7.19 -1.55
N ALA A 151 2.90 5.97 -1.89
CA ALA A 151 3.62 5.65 -3.12
C ALA A 151 2.83 6.03 -4.40
N LYS A 152 1.49 6.09 -4.31
CA LYS A 152 0.61 6.58 -5.38
C LYS A 152 0.35 8.09 -5.34
N GLY A 153 1.05 8.84 -4.49
CA GLY A 153 0.90 10.29 -4.35
C GLY A 153 -0.40 10.71 -3.66
N LEU A 154 -1.06 9.79 -2.93
CA LEU A 154 -2.27 10.07 -2.18
C LEU A 154 -1.98 10.26 -0.69
N GLY A 155 -2.82 11.06 -0.05
CA GLY A 155 -2.87 11.16 1.40
C GLY A 155 -3.71 10.03 2.01
N SER A 156 -3.28 9.55 3.16
CA SER A 156 -4.05 8.57 3.94
C SER A 156 -3.87 8.74 5.44
N CYS A 157 -4.82 8.23 6.21
CA CYS A 157 -4.73 8.18 7.67
C CYS A 157 -5.50 6.97 8.21
N TRP A 158 -4.99 6.36 9.27
CA TRP A 158 -5.71 5.33 10.03
C TRP A 158 -6.71 6.01 10.95
N ILE A 159 -8.00 5.74 10.78
CA ILE A 159 -9.06 6.12 11.71
C ILE A 159 -9.51 4.87 12.46
N HIS A 160 -9.49 4.97 13.76
CA HIS A 160 -9.85 3.88 14.67
C HIS A 160 -11.37 3.64 14.73
N ARG A 161 -11.82 2.75 15.59
CA ARG A 161 -13.23 2.48 15.92
C ARG A 161 -14.02 1.70 14.85
N ALA A 162 -13.36 1.10 13.86
CA ALA A 162 -14.06 0.22 12.92
C ALA A 162 -14.76 -0.93 13.64
N LYS A 163 -14.16 -1.48 14.72
CA LYS A 163 -14.78 -2.53 15.52
C LYS A 163 -16.11 -2.06 16.08
N GLU A 164 -16.11 -0.98 16.84
CA GLU A 164 -17.28 -0.46 17.52
C GLU A 164 -18.37 -0.02 16.53
N VAL A 165 -18.00 0.55 15.40
CA VAL A 165 -18.94 0.93 14.32
C VAL A 165 -19.66 -0.30 13.78
N PHE A 166 -18.93 -1.38 13.45
CA PHE A 166 -19.53 -2.59 12.89
C PHE A 166 -20.16 -3.51 13.95
N GLU A 167 -20.11 -3.16 15.23
CA GLU A 167 -20.91 -3.75 16.30
C GLU A 167 -22.27 -3.08 16.47
N THR A 168 -22.50 -1.88 15.90
CA THR A 168 -23.83 -1.24 15.85
C THR A 168 -24.76 -1.97 14.87
N GLU A 169 -26.08 -1.80 15.03
CA GLU A 169 -27.05 -2.42 14.12
C GLU A 169 -26.92 -1.87 12.69
N GLU A 170 -26.68 -0.56 12.54
CA GLU A 170 -26.46 0.09 11.24
C GLU A 170 -25.15 -0.42 10.60
N GLY A 171 -24.06 -0.52 11.37
CA GLY A 171 -22.80 -1.07 10.90
C GLY A 171 -22.92 -2.52 10.46
N LYS A 172 -23.62 -3.36 11.21
CA LYS A 172 -23.94 -4.74 10.83
C LYS A 172 -24.78 -4.81 9.55
N ALA A 173 -25.73 -3.90 9.38
CA ALA A 173 -26.55 -3.85 8.16
C ALA A 173 -25.71 -3.54 6.92
N ILE A 174 -24.68 -2.68 7.02
CA ILE A 174 -23.74 -2.43 5.92
C ILE A 174 -23.01 -3.72 5.53
N LEU A 175 -22.47 -4.48 6.51
CA LEU A 175 -21.76 -5.73 6.25
C LEU A 175 -22.69 -6.79 5.69
N ALA A 176 -23.91 -6.95 6.24
CA ALA A 176 -24.90 -7.89 5.77
C ALA A 176 -25.32 -7.62 4.32
N GLY A 177 -25.43 -6.35 3.92
CA GLY A 177 -25.68 -5.95 2.53
C GLY A 177 -24.60 -6.40 1.55
N LEU A 178 -23.38 -6.66 2.02
CA LEU A 178 -22.25 -7.23 1.26
C LEU A 178 -22.13 -8.76 1.39
N GLY A 179 -23.02 -9.41 2.17
CA GLY A 179 -22.96 -10.84 2.46
C GLY A 179 -21.82 -11.23 3.42
N ILE A 180 -21.29 -10.27 4.19
CA ILE A 180 -20.19 -10.49 5.14
C ILE A 180 -20.80 -10.94 6.49
N ASP A 181 -20.30 -12.07 7.02
CA ASP A 181 -20.76 -12.65 8.29
C ASP A 181 -20.26 -11.80 9.47
N THR A 182 -21.17 -11.05 10.07
CA THR A 182 -20.88 -10.15 11.20
C THR A 182 -20.48 -10.89 12.49
N ASN A 183 -20.68 -12.20 12.58
CA ASN A 183 -20.22 -13.00 13.74
C ASN A 183 -18.75 -13.40 13.62
N LYS A 184 -18.17 -13.32 12.44
CA LYS A 184 -16.76 -13.70 12.18
C LYS A 184 -15.87 -12.51 11.99
N TYR A 185 -16.33 -11.55 11.16
CA TYR A 185 -15.52 -10.41 10.75
C TYR A 185 -15.62 -9.26 11.75
N VAL A 186 -14.47 -8.90 12.29
CA VAL A 186 -14.30 -7.81 13.28
C VAL A 186 -13.53 -6.66 12.63
N GLY A 187 -13.97 -5.43 12.87
CA GLY A 187 -13.30 -4.23 12.36
C GLY A 187 -11.90 -4.04 12.94
N ILE A 188 -10.93 -3.74 12.08
CA ILE A 188 -9.54 -3.40 12.44
C ILE A 188 -9.37 -1.87 12.41
N GLY A 189 -9.74 -1.24 11.30
CA GLY A 189 -9.60 0.20 11.13
C GLY A 189 -10.09 0.68 9.78
N ASN A 190 -10.17 2.01 9.65
CA ASN A 190 -10.56 2.68 8.43
C ASN A 190 -9.34 3.43 7.88
N CYS A 191 -8.86 3.07 6.69
CA CYS A 191 -7.86 3.83 5.95
C CYS A 191 -8.60 4.87 5.11
N ILE A 192 -8.66 6.11 5.58
CA ILE A 192 -9.20 7.21 4.77
C ILE A 192 -8.18 7.60 3.71
N LEU A 193 -8.66 7.96 2.50
CA LEU A 193 -7.84 8.08 1.30
C LEU A 193 -8.35 9.21 0.40
N GLY A 194 -7.43 9.98 -0.17
CA GLY A 194 -7.73 11.04 -1.14
C GLY A 194 -6.51 11.87 -1.51
N TYR A 195 -6.71 12.86 -2.39
CA TYR A 195 -5.67 13.84 -2.71
C TYR A 195 -5.52 14.84 -1.56
N VAL A 196 -4.28 15.13 -1.20
CA VAL A 196 -3.96 16.07 -0.11
C VAL A 196 -4.43 17.48 -0.48
N ASN A 197 -5.08 18.15 0.46
CA ASN A 197 -5.43 19.55 0.37
C ASN A 197 -4.55 20.37 1.33
N GLY A 198 -3.72 21.26 0.77
CA GLY A 198 -2.75 22.04 1.51
C GLY A 198 -1.37 21.40 1.63
N ASP A 199 -0.59 21.83 2.60
CA ASP A 199 0.79 21.41 2.79
C ASP A 199 0.89 20.00 3.37
N TYR A 200 1.94 19.29 2.95
CA TYR A 200 2.25 17.97 3.48
C TYR A 200 2.89 18.11 4.87
N PRO A 201 2.40 17.42 5.91
CA PRO A 201 2.88 17.61 7.27
C PRO A 201 4.34 17.20 7.45
N GLU A 202 5.09 18.00 8.21
CA GLU A 202 6.45 17.65 8.59
C GLU A 202 6.51 16.44 9.54
N ALA A 203 7.64 15.73 9.50
CA ALA A 203 7.91 14.65 10.42
C ALA A 203 8.18 15.19 11.84
N ARG A 204 7.46 14.70 12.84
CA ARG A 204 7.84 14.94 14.23
C ARG A 204 9.10 14.15 14.57
N PRO A 205 9.99 14.67 15.43
CA PRO A 205 11.14 13.95 15.91
C PRO A 205 10.74 12.58 16.49
N ARG A 206 11.58 11.59 16.27
CA ARG A 206 11.39 10.28 16.94
C ARG A 206 11.90 10.37 18.38
N LYS A 207 11.27 9.61 19.28
CA LYS A 207 11.74 9.54 20.66
C LYS A 207 13.15 8.96 20.71
N GLU A 208 13.93 9.39 21.69
CA GLU A 208 15.19 8.74 22.02
C GLU A 208 14.94 7.29 22.47
N ASN A 209 15.95 6.45 22.34
CA ASN A 209 15.89 5.04 22.76
C ASN A 209 14.71 4.28 22.12
N TYR A 210 14.48 4.50 20.82
CA TYR A 210 13.46 3.76 20.06
C TYR A 210 13.94 2.34 19.71
N VAL A 211 15.27 2.17 19.54
CA VAL A 211 15.92 0.90 19.21
C VAL A 211 16.95 0.59 20.29
N TYR A 212 16.95 -0.64 20.76
CA TYR A 212 17.95 -1.17 21.68
C TYR A 212 18.75 -2.25 20.96
N TRP A 213 20.07 -2.26 21.19
CA TRP A 213 20.98 -3.22 20.59
C TRP A 213 21.46 -4.22 21.65
N ILE A 214 21.55 -5.49 21.27
CA ILE A 214 22.25 -6.54 22.03
C ILE A 214 23.31 -7.06 21.05
N GLU A 215 24.60 -6.85 21.38
CA GLU A 215 25.75 -7.22 20.57
C GLU A 215 26.56 -8.33 21.24
#